data_ecc35dc84e97ccf9f9284e03d43b24a8
#
_entry.id   ecc35dc84e97ccf9f9284e03d43b24a8
#
_cell.length_a   1.000
_cell.length_b   1.000
_cell.length_c   1.000
_cell.angle_alpha   90.00
_cell.angle_beta   90.00
_cell.angle_gamma   90.00
#
_symmetry.space_group_name_H-M   'P 1'
#
loop_
_entity.id
_entity.type
_entity.pdbx_description
1 polymer ?
#
loop_
_entity_poly.entity_id
_entity_poly.type
_entity_poly.pdbx_seq_one_letter_code
_entity_poly.pdbx_strand_id
1 'polypeptide(L)'
;MSQSSSQNPLEISPPSIESAHPSNYAPDILGEDYEQLILNLADDDQGKVIATLVRKKAEQHTTKAVLYIHGFLDYFFQKELAEQFNQQGYDFYALDLRKYGRSYLPHQQMFYVRDLNEYDAEITEALELIVQENHDAVILSGHSTGGLITTLYAAHHPENQFIKALWVNSPFYDFNMNIVKKKLALPQLSKIGKRCPKLKFLSELNKFYVTSLHRSLKG
;
A
#
# COMPACT_ATOMS: atom_id res chain seq x y z
N MET A 1 67.64 3.75 -18.30
CA MET A 1 66.45 4.11 -19.08
C MET A 1 65.36 3.15 -18.69
N SER A 2 64.51 3.54 -17.75
CA SER A 2 63.41 2.72 -17.21
C SER A 2 62.13 3.28 -17.72
N GLN A 3 61.37 2.52 -18.52
CA GLN A 3 60.03 2.88 -18.99
C GLN A 3 59.02 2.48 -17.95
N SER A 4 58.32 3.46 -17.38
CA SER A 4 57.18 3.25 -16.53
C SER A 4 55.91 3.10 -17.39
N SER A 5 55.32 1.92 -17.40
CA SER A 5 54.01 1.67 -18.00
C SER A 5 52.93 2.19 -17.08
N SER A 6 52.24 3.26 -17.47
CA SER A 6 51.02 3.73 -16.84
C SER A 6 49.89 2.79 -17.15
N GLN A 7 49.37 2.11 -16.14
CA GLN A 7 48.12 1.35 -16.25
C GLN A 7 46.93 2.33 -16.12
N ASN A 8 46.08 2.35 -17.14
CA ASN A 8 44.81 3.05 -17.14
C ASN A 8 43.86 2.46 -16.09
N PRO A 9 43.11 3.26 -15.32
CA PRO A 9 42.06 2.74 -14.45
C PRO A 9 40.94 2.15 -15.30
N LEU A 10 40.51 0.93 -14.96
CA LEU A 10 39.33 0.29 -15.54
C LEU A 10 38.09 1.18 -15.30
N GLU A 11 37.54 1.72 -16.35
CA GLU A 11 36.20 2.31 -16.39
C GLU A 11 35.18 1.19 -16.08
N ILE A 12 34.67 1.17 -14.86
CA ILE A 12 33.53 0.32 -14.51
C ILE A 12 32.30 1.04 -15.05
N SER A 13 31.83 0.59 -16.22
CA SER A 13 30.51 0.98 -16.73
C SER A 13 29.44 0.55 -15.73
N PRO A 14 28.50 1.44 -15.36
CA PRO A 14 27.38 1.03 -14.52
C PRO A 14 26.59 -0.09 -15.24
N PRO A 15 26.05 -1.08 -14.50
CA PRO A 15 25.25 -2.12 -15.12
C PRO A 15 24.07 -1.46 -15.84
N SER A 16 23.92 -1.77 -17.12
CA SER A 16 22.73 -1.43 -17.89
C SER A 16 21.54 -2.11 -17.23
N ILE A 17 20.71 -1.33 -16.56
CA ILE A 17 19.40 -1.77 -16.10
C ILE A 17 18.58 -1.96 -17.37
N GLU A 18 18.51 -3.20 -17.85
CA GLU A 18 17.52 -3.61 -18.82
C GLU A 18 16.16 -3.36 -18.19
N SER A 19 15.50 -2.31 -18.63
CA SER A 19 14.16 -1.94 -18.20
C SER A 19 13.19 -3.02 -18.69
N ALA A 20 12.98 -4.05 -17.88
CA ALA A 20 11.84 -4.90 -18.01
C ALA A 20 10.60 -4.06 -17.67
N HIS A 21 10.04 -3.37 -18.67
CA HIS A 21 8.72 -2.79 -18.55
C HIS A 21 7.74 -3.94 -18.27
N PRO A 22 7.08 -3.98 -17.11
CA PRO A 22 6.09 -5.00 -16.86
C PRO A 22 4.85 -4.68 -17.69
N SER A 23 4.82 -5.20 -18.92
CA SER A 23 3.65 -5.16 -19.82
C SER A 23 2.54 -6.15 -19.38
N ASN A 24 2.54 -6.57 -18.14
CA ASN A 24 1.71 -7.68 -17.65
C ASN A 24 0.49 -7.23 -16.83
N TYR A 25 0.00 -6.00 -17.06
CA TYR A 25 -1.30 -5.61 -16.52
C TYR A 25 -2.42 -6.36 -17.24
N ALA A 26 -3.38 -6.84 -16.47
CA ALA A 26 -4.62 -7.44 -16.96
C ALA A 26 -5.80 -6.50 -16.70
N PRO A 27 -6.91 -6.62 -17.46
CA PRO A 27 -8.12 -5.86 -17.15
C PRO A 27 -8.59 -6.12 -15.70
N ASP A 28 -9.07 -5.07 -15.03
CA ASP A 28 -9.63 -5.17 -13.70
C ASP A 28 -11.17 -5.28 -13.73
N ILE A 29 -11.74 -5.86 -12.68
CA ILE A 29 -13.21 -6.01 -12.53
C ILE A 29 -13.97 -4.67 -12.45
N LEU A 30 -13.27 -3.56 -12.21
CA LEU A 30 -13.87 -2.23 -12.12
C LEU A 30 -14.27 -1.66 -13.49
N GLY A 31 -13.82 -2.25 -14.58
CA GLY A 31 -14.18 -1.85 -15.95
C GLY A 31 -12.98 -1.62 -16.86
N GLU A 32 -13.25 -1.24 -18.11
CA GLU A 32 -12.26 -1.18 -19.20
C GLU A 32 -11.11 -0.18 -18.95
N ASP A 33 -11.34 0.87 -18.16
CA ASP A 33 -10.32 1.87 -17.84
C ASP A 33 -9.41 1.47 -16.67
N TYR A 34 -9.68 0.32 -16.05
CA TYR A 34 -8.93 -0.16 -14.90
C TYR A 34 -8.13 -1.42 -15.25
N GLU A 35 -6.89 -1.42 -14.83
CA GLU A 35 -5.98 -2.54 -15.00
C GLU A 35 -5.41 -2.97 -13.65
N GLN A 36 -5.04 -4.23 -13.53
CA GLN A 36 -4.45 -4.78 -12.31
C GLN A 36 -3.17 -5.54 -12.60
N LEU A 37 -2.24 -5.50 -11.65
CA LEU A 37 -0.99 -6.25 -11.66
C LEU A 37 -0.83 -6.98 -10.32
N ILE A 38 -0.52 -8.28 -10.39
CA ILE A 38 -0.24 -9.08 -9.20
C ILE A 38 1.24 -8.94 -8.83
N LEU A 39 1.49 -8.49 -7.60
CA LEU A 39 2.80 -8.45 -6.98
C LEU A 39 3.02 -9.74 -6.19
N ASN A 40 4.07 -10.50 -6.52
CA ASN A 40 4.41 -11.72 -5.82
C ASN A 40 5.38 -11.39 -4.69
N LEU A 41 4.90 -11.46 -3.46
CA LEU A 41 5.66 -11.16 -2.27
C LEU A 41 6.36 -12.41 -1.70
N ALA A 42 7.29 -12.20 -0.78
CA ALA A 42 7.87 -13.30 -0.02
C ALA A 42 6.79 -14.03 0.79
N ASP A 43 6.89 -15.35 0.85
CA ASP A 43 5.98 -16.18 1.65
C ASP A 43 6.04 -15.79 3.13
N ASP A 44 4.89 -15.85 3.80
CA ASP A 44 4.81 -15.69 5.26
C ASP A 44 4.52 -17.03 5.97
N ASP A 45 4.13 -16.97 7.25
CA ASP A 45 3.81 -18.18 8.03
C ASP A 45 2.57 -18.95 7.54
N GLN A 46 1.83 -18.39 6.59
CA GLN A 46 0.68 -19.02 5.96
C GLN A 46 0.96 -19.48 4.52
N GLY A 47 2.17 -19.31 4.03
CA GLY A 47 2.61 -19.67 2.68
C GLY A 47 2.57 -18.49 1.72
N LYS A 48 2.25 -18.76 0.45
CA LYS A 48 2.28 -17.77 -0.63
C LYS A 48 1.50 -16.50 -0.29
N VAL A 49 2.11 -15.33 -0.58
CA VAL A 49 1.53 -14.01 -0.38
C VAL A 49 1.59 -13.22 -1.68
N ILE A 50 0.52 -12.49 -1.96
CA ILE A 50 0.47 -11.52 -3.06
C ILE A 50 -0.11 -10.19 -2.57
N ALA A 51 0.18 -9.13 -3.29
CA ALA A 51 -0.58 -7.88 -3.30
C ALA A 51 -1.07 -7.59 -4.72
N THR A 52 -2.04 -6.71 -4.89
CA THR A 52 -2.58 -6.37 -6.21
C THR A 52 -2.57 -4.87 -6.40
N LEU A 53 -1.80 -4.42 -7.38
CA LEU A 53 -1.77 -3.02 -7.78
C LEU A 53 -2.82 -2.79 -8.87
N VAL A 54 -3.82 -1.96 -8.59
CA VAL A 54 -4.84 -1.52 -9.55
C VAL A 54 -4.44 -0.14 -10.02
N ARG A 55 -4.59 0.15 -11.33
CA ARG A 55 -4.35 1.48 -11.86
C ARG A 55 -5.45 1.96 -12.78
N LYS A 56 -5.62 3.28 -12.83
CA LYS A 56 -6.35 4.03 -13.84
C LYS A 56 -5.49 5.19 -14.30
N LYS A 57 -5.16 5.23 -15.59
CA LYS A 57 -4.37 6.32 -16.19
C LYS A 57 -5.23 7.56 -16.42
N ALA A 58 -4.64 8.73 -16.27
CA ALA A 58 -5.25 9.99 -16.71
C ALA A 58 -5.33 10.03 -18.25
N GLU A 59 -6.28 10.79 -18.80
CA GLU A 59 -6.42 10.95 -20.27
C GLU A 59 -5.17 11.57 -20.90
N GLN A 60 -4.53 12.50 -20.18
CA GLN A 60 -3.30 13.17 -20.63
C GLN A 60 -2.10 12.54 -19.95
N HIS A 61 -1.01 12.40 -20.69
CA HIS A 61 0.26 11.93 -20.14
C HIS A 61 0.71 12.81 -18.97
N THR A 62 1.09 12.15 -17.88
CA THR A 62 1.56 12.81 -16.66
C THR A 62 2.70 12.04 -16.02
N THR A 63 3.60 12.78 -15.32
CA THR A 63 4.64 12.20 -14.45
C THR A 63 4.22 12.17 -12.98
N LYS A 64 2.97 12.55 -12.68
CA LYS A 64 2.41 12.60 -11.33
C LYS A 64 1.53 11.38 -11.08
N ALA A 65 1.68 10.78 -9.93
CA ALA A 65 0.86 9.64 -9.52
C ALA A 65 0.31 9.80 -8.11
N VAL A 66 -0.76 9.07 -7.83
CA VAL A 66 -1.26 8.80 -6.48
C VAL A 66 -1.16 7.32 -6.24
N LEU A 67 -0.64 6.92 -5.08
CA LEU A 67 -0.74 5.55 -4.57
C LEU A 67 -1.67 5.56 -3.35
N TYR A 68 -2.82 4.91 -3.49
CA TYR A 68 -3.87 4.85 -2.47
C TYR A 68 -3.83 3.52 -1.71
N ILE A 69 -3.90 3.59 -0.37
CA ILE A 69 -3.96 2.45 0.54
C ILE A 69 -5.31 2.47 1.27
N HIS A 70 -6.05 1.38 1.15
CA HIS A 70 -7.38 1.22 1.74
C HIS A 70 -7.36 1.03 3.27
N GLY A 71 -8.54 1.08 3.89
CA GLY A 71 -8.73 0.85 5.32
C GLY A 71 -8.84 -0.64 5.71
N PHE A 72 -9.03 -0.89 7.01
CA PHE A 72 -9.30 -2.24 7.53
C PHE A 72 -10.68 -2.73 7.09
N LEU A 73 -10.80 -4.01 6.74
CA LEU A 73 -12.01 -4.63 6.16
C LEU A 73 -12.46 -4.00 4.84
N ASP A 74 -11.53 -3.41 4.08
CA ASP A 74 -11.78 -2.69 2.84
C ASP A 74 -10.83 -3.20 1.73
N TYR A 75 -11.02 -2.72 0.52
CA TYR A 75 -10.16 -2.89 -0.66
C TYR A 75 -10.53 -1.80 -1.66
N PHE A 76 -9.79 -1.66 -2.77
CA PHE A 76 -10.09 -0.59 -3.70
C PHE A 76 -11.30 -0.89 -4.59
N PHE A 77 -12.31 -0.02 -4.52
CA PHE A 77 -13.49 0.02 -5.40
C PHE A 77 -14.04 1.45 -5.61
N GLN A 78 -13.39 2.45 -5.05
CA GLN A 78 -13.83 3.86 -5.04
C GLN A 78 -13.46 4.54 -6.37
N LYS A 79 -14.20 4.23 -7.44
CA LYS A 79 -13.96 4.74 -8.81
C LYS A 79 -13.95 6.26 -8.88
N GLU A 80 -14.88 6.91 -8.19
CA GLU A 80 -15.02 8.36 -8.15
C GLU A 80 -13.75 9.03 -7.58
N LEU A 81 -13.09 8.40 -6.62
CA LEU A 81 -11.82 8.91 -6.08
C LEU A 81 -10.74 8.91 -7.17
N ALA A 82 -10.59 7.81 -7.90
CA ALA A 82 -9.64 7.70 -8.99
C ALA A 82 -9.92 8.72 -10.09
N GLU A 83 -11.19 8.88 -10.46
CA GLU A 83 -11.64 9.84 -11.48
C GLU A 83 -11.29 11.29 -11.08
N GLN A 84 -11.51 11.66 -9.82
CA GLN A 84 -11.16 12.99 -9.32
C GLN A 84 -9.65 13.28 -9.43
N PHE A 85 -8.80 12.32 -9.11
CA PHE A 85 -7.36 12.47 -9.27
C PHE A 85 -6.95 12.51 -10.75
N ASN A 86 -7.53 11.66 -11.61
CA ASN A 86 -7.26 11.70 -13.05
C ASN A 86 -7.64 13.05 -13.67
N GLN A 87 -8.78 13.66 -13.27
CA GLN A 87 -9.20 15.00 -13.71
C GLN A 87 -8.21 16.09 -13.28
N GLN A 88 -7.44 15.87 -12.20
CA GLN A 88 -6.39 16.79 -11.75
C GLN A 88 -5.01 16.47 -12.38
N GLY A 89 -4.95 15.55 -13.35
CA GLY A 89 -3.75 15.18 -14.07
C GLY A 89 -2.79 14.28 -13.27
N TYR A 90 -3.32 13.38 -12.45
CA TYR A 90 -2.57 12.32 -11.79
C TYR A 90 -2.97 10.97 -12.34
N ASP A 91 -2.04 10.09 -12.63
CA ASP A 91 -2.32 8.67 -12.75
C ASP A 91 -2.66 8.11 -11.38
N PHE A 92 -3.72 7.32 -11.30
CA PHE A 92 -4.19 6.78 -10.03
C PHE A 92 -3.82 5.31 -9.91
N TYR A 93 -3.19 4.98 -8.79
CA TYR A 93 -2.87 3.62 -8.38
C TYR A 93 -3.49 3.35 -7.02
N ALA A 94 -3.99 2.13 -6.83
CA ALA A 94 -4.48 1.64 -5.55
C ALA A 94 -3.90 0.26 -5.28
N LEU A 95 -3.47 0.05 -4.04
CA LEU A 95 -2.90 -1.22 -3.62
C LEU A 95 -3.89 -1.97 -2.72
N ASP A 96 -4.43 -3.10 -3.21
CA ASP A 96 -5.06 -4.07 -2.35
C ASP A 96 -3.93 -4.78 -1.59
N LEU A 97 -3.82 -4.48 -0.29
CA LEU A 97 -2.78 -5.05 0.57
C LEU A 97 -2.91 -6.58 0.66
N ARG A 98 -1.82 -7.26 1.04
CA ARG A 98 -1.83 -8.71 1.30
C ARG A 98 -3.04 -9.15 2.13
N LYS A 99 -3.69 -10.23 1.72
CA LYS A 99 -4.85 -10.84 2.39
C LYS A 99 -6.12 -9.99 2.43
N TYR A 100 -6.20 -8.98 1.54
CA TYR A 100 -7.36 -8.13 1.32
C TYR A 100 -7.84 -8.24 -0.13
N GLY A 101 -9.12 -8.03 -0.37
CA GLY A 101 -9.70 -7.88 -1.70
C GLY A 101 -9.17 -8.87 -2.73
N ARG A 102 -8.57 -8.36 -3.82
CA ARG A 102 -7.96 -9.15 -4.91
C ARG A 102 -6.73 -9.94 -4.46
N SER A 103 -6.10 -9.53 -3.36
CA SER A 103 -4.87 -10.13 -2.83
C SER A 103 -5.11 -11.28 -1.86
N TYR A 104 -6.37 -11.61 -1.59
CA TYR A 104 -6.71 -12.71 -0.71
C TYR A 104 -6.55 -14.06 -1.41
N LEU A 105 -5.85 -15.00 -0.76
CA LEU A 105 -5.73 -16.39 -1.20
C LEU A 105 -6.44 -17.34 -0.21
N PRO A 106 -7.13 -18.38 -0.70
CA PRO A 106 -8.02 -19.22 0.14
C PRO A 106 -7.38 -19.91 1.35
N HIS A 107 -6.05 -20.12 1.33
CA HIS A 107 -5.32 -20.75 2.42
C HIS A 107 -4.99 -19.77 3.56
N GLN A 108 -5.24 -18.49 3.38
CA GLN A 108 -4.84 -17.44 4.31
C GLN A 108 -5.95 -17.07 5.29
N GLN A 109 -5.56 -16.50 6.41
CA GLN A 109 -6.48 -15.77 7.29
C GLN A 109 -6.60 -14.34 6.78
N MET A 110 -7.80 -13.95 6.36
CA MET A 110 -8.09 -12.57 5.89
C MET A 110 -7.64 -11.52 6.91
N PHE A 111 -7.10 -10.41 6.42
CA PHE A 111 -6.73 -9.21 7.18
C PHE A 111 -5.63 -9.42 8.23
N TYR A 112 -4.96 -10.57 8.22
CA TYR A 112 -3.97 -10.91 9.22
C TYR A 112 -2.56 -10.57 8.76
N VAL A 113 -1.88 -9.77 9.58
CA VAL A 113 -0.42 -9.58 9.58
C VAL A 113 0.07 -9.64 11.02
N ARG A 114 1.31 -9.98 11.24
CA ARG A 114 1.93 -9.99 12.58
C ARG A 114 2.39 -8.62 13.01
N ASP A 115 2.83 -7.82 12.03
CA ASP A 115 3.34 -6.48 12.21
C ASP A 115 2.89 -5.60 11.02
N LEU A 116 2.55 -4.35 11.29
CA LEU A 116 2.16 -3.41 10.21
C LEU A 116 3.33 -3.10 9.27
N ASN A 117 4.57 -3.29 9.71
CA ASN A 117 5.76 -3.11 8.87
C ASN A 117 5.85 -4.15 7.74
N GLU A 118 5.09 -5.25 7.81
CA GLU A 118 5.01 -6.21 6.71
C GLU A 118 4.47 -5.58 5.43
N TYR A 119 3.63 -4.53 5.54
CA TYR A 119 3.09 -3.80 4.40
C TYR A 119 4.13 -2.94 3.67
N ASP A 120 5.28 -2.66 4.29
CA ASP A 120 6.34 -1.88 3.65
C ASP A 120 6.84 -2.55 2.36
N ALA A 121 6.83 -3.88 2.30
CA ALA A 121 7.29 -4.63 1.13
C ALA A 121 6.44 -4.34 -0.13
N GLU A 122 5.11 -4.49 -0.03
CA GLU A 122 4.23 -4.24 -1.18
C GLU A 122 4.11 -2.77 -1.54
N ILE A 123 4.21 -1.86 -0.55
CA ILE A 123 4.20 -0.42 -0.82
C ILE A 123 5.47 -0.02 -1.57
N THR A 124 6.63 -0.56 -1.17
CA THR A 124 7.91 -0.32 -1.86
C THR A 124 7.84 -0.83 -3.29
N GLU A 125 7.41 -2.08 -3.51
CA GLU A 125 7.31 -2.67 -4.85
C GLU A 125 6.33 -1.87 -5.74
N ALA A 126 5.18 -1.43 -5.19
CA ALA A 126 4.24 -0.59 -5.92
C ALA A 126 4.85 0.76 -6.31
N LEU A 127 5.58 1.43 -5.40
CA LEU A 127 6.26 2.70 -5.69
C LEU A 127 7.36 2.53 -6.73
N GLU A 128 8.15 1.46 -6.68
CA GLU A 128 9.18 1.16 -7.67
C GLU A 128 8.58 0.98 -9.07
N LEU A 129 7.45 0.27 -9.19
CA LEU A 129 6.73 0.11 -10.45
C LEU A 129 6.19 1.45 -10.98
N ILE A 130 5.61 2.29 -10.11
CA ILE A 130 5.12 3.61 -10.48
C ILE A 130 6.27 4.47 -11.02
N VAL A 131 7.44 4.42 -10.40
CA VAL A 131 8.64 5.14 -10.87
C VAL A 131 9.14 4.58 -12.20
N GLN A 132 9.16 3.25 -12.39
CA GLN A 132 9.53 2.61 -13.66
C GLN A 132 8.57 2.98 -14.79
N GLU A 133 7.33 3.35 -14.48
CA GLU A 133 6.35 3.87 -15.44
C GLU A 133 6.50 5.38 -15.73
N ASN A 134 7.67 5.95 -15.41
CA ASN A 134 8.07 7.34 -15.63
C ASN A 134 7.32 8.38 -14.77
N HIS A 135 6.96 8.02 -13.53
CA HIS A 135 6.45 8.97 -12.56
C HIS A 135 7.59 9.43 -11.62
N ASP A 136 7.69 10.73 -11.40
CA ASP A 136 8.70 11.38 -10.55
C ASP A 136 8.12 12.04 -9.30
N ALA A 137 6.79 12.10 -9.20
CA ALA A 137 6.07 12.69 -8.09
C ALA A 137 4.86 11.83 -7.69
N VAL A 138 4.92 11.25 -6.49
CA VAL A 138 3.86 10.40 -5.94
C VAL A 138 3.24 11.05 -4.70
N ILE A 139 1.90 11.14 -4.68
CA ILE A 139 1.14 11.37 -3.46
C ILE A 139 0.86 9.99 -2.85
N LEU A 140 1.41 9.70 -1.69
CA LEU A 140 1.06 8.51 -0.93
C LEU A 140 -0.21 8.81 -0.12
N SER A 141 -1.28 8.10 -0.42
CA SER A 141 -2.61 8.37 0.14
C SER A 141 -3.13 7.19 0.94
N GLY A 142 -3.88 7.44 2.01
CA GLY A 142 -4.48 6.39 2.81
C GLY A 142 -5.76 6.78 3.52
N HIS A 143 -6.66 5.81 3.64
CA HIS A 143 -7.91 5.96 4.39
C HIS A 143 -7.89 5.12 5.67
N SER A 144 -8.34 5.66 6.79
CA SER A 144 -8.48 4.94 8.06
C SER A 144 -7.16 4.23 8.47
N THR A 145 -7.13 2.90 8.59
CA THR A 145 -5.90 2.12 8.85
C THR A 145 -4.86 2.30 7.75
N GLY A 146 -5.27 2.47 6.49
CA GLY A 146 -4.36 2.82 5.40
C GLY A 146 -3.65 4.16 5.64
N GLY A 147 -4.32 5.13 6.28
CA GLY A 147 -3.68 6.38 6.71
C GLY A 147 -2.60 6.19 7.76
N LEU A 148 -2.78 5.25 8.70
CA LEU A 148 -1.74 4.86 9.65
C LEU A 148 -0.57 4.17 8.92
N ILE A 149 -0.86 3.21 8.04
CA ILE A 149 0.14 2.45 7.28
C ILE A 149 1.00 3.37 6.43
N THR A 150 0.39 4.29 5.67
CA THR A 150 1.12 5.25 4.82
C THR A 150 1.99 6.20 5.64
N THR A 151 1.53 6.60 6.81
CA THR A 151 2.31 7.46 7.73
C THR A 151 3.51 6.71 8.31
N LEU A 152 3.33 5.44 8.71
CA LEU A 152 4.42 4.58 9.19
C LEU A 152 5.43 4.35 8.06
N TYR A 153 4.98 3.99 6.88
CA TYR A 153 5.85 3.81 5.71
C TYR A 153 6.72 5.03 5.45
N ALA A 154 6.13 6.23 5.38
CA ALA A 154 6.87 7.45 5.16
C ALA A 154 7.87 7.78 6.28
N ALA A 155 7.56 7.39 7.53
CA ALA A 155 8.47 7.54 8.66
C ALA A 155 9.65 6.54 8.61
N HIS A 156 9.43 5.33 8.08
CA HIS A 156 10.47 4.31 7.92
C HIS A 156 11.38 4.59 6.72
N HIS A 157 10.87 5.27 5.69
CA HIS A 157 11.55 5.53 4.42
C HIS A 157 11.72 7.03 4.13
N PRO A 158 12.34 7.82 5.03
CA PRO A 158 12.52 9.26 4.84
C PRO A 158 13.40 9.62 3.64
N GLU A 159 14.19 8.66 3.14
CA GLU A 159 15.05 8.78 1.95
C GLU A 159 14.26 8.67 0.63
N ASN A 160 13.00 8.23 0.65
CA ASN A 160 12.21 8.06 -0.56
C ASN A 160 11.86 9.42 -1.18
N GLN A 161 12.61 9.79 -2.22
CA GLN A 161 12.48 11.09 -2.88
C GLN A 161 11.27 11.20 -3.80
N PHE A 162 10.61 10.08 -4.14
CA PHE A 162 9.46 10.07 -5.04
C PHE A 162 8.16 10.46 -4.32
N ILE A 163 8.05 10.21 -3.02
CA ILE A 163 6.90 10.65 -2.21
C ILE A 163 7.01 12.16 -1.98
N LYS A 164 6.15 12.94 -2.64
CA LYS A 164 6.12 14.40 -2.51
C LYS A 164 5.11 14.89 -1.48
N ALA A 165 4.09 14.09 -1.19
CA ALA A 165 3.07 14.43 -0.20
C ALA A 165 2.43 13.18 0.41
N LEU A 166 1.93 13.32 1.64
CA LEU A 166 0.98 12.40 2.25
C LEU A 166 -0.41 13.03 2.23
N TRP A 167 -1.39 12.30 1.70
CA TRP A 167 -2.80 12.69 1.76
C TRP A 167 -3.59 11.62 2.49
N VAL A 168 -4.00 11.89 3.73
CA VAL A 168 -4.67 10.91 4.58
C VAL A 168 -6.10 11.35 4.90
N ASN A 169 -7.03 10.43 4.73
CA ASN A 169 -8.43 10.64 5.04
C ASN A 169 -8.82 9.84 6.28
N SER A 170 -9.27 10.53 7.32
CA SER A 170 -9.73 9.92 8.58
C SER A 170 -8.77 8.86 9.14
N PRO A 171 -7.46 9.16 9.27
CA PRO A 171 -6.46 8.16 9.64
C PRO A 171 -6.71 7.59 11.04
N PHE A 172 -6.51 6.28 11.18
CA PHE A 172 -6.67 5.59 12.45
C PHE A 172 -5.34 5.58 13.22
N TYR A 173 -5.07 6.60 14.01
CA TYR A 173 -3.84 6.68 14.80
C TYR A 173 -3.97 6.16 16.22
N ASP A 174 -5.19 6.07 16.75
CA ASP A 174 -5.40 5.67 18.14
C ASP A 174 -6.84 5.17 18.38
N PHE A 175 -6.98 4.30 19.38
CA PHE A 175 -8.29 3.87 19.84
C PHE A 175 -8.98 5.00 20.63
N ASN A 176 -10.23 5.32 20.27
CA ASN A 176 -11.05 6.27 21.02
C ASN A 176 -11.50 5.66 22.36
N MET A 177 -10.55 5.54 23.30
CA MET A 177 -10.76 4.97 24.62
C MET A 177 -10.28 5.94 25.70
N ASN A 178 -10.90 5.87 26.89
CA ASN A 178 -10.41 6.60 28.05
C ASN A 178 -8.95 6.20 28.36
N ILE A 179 -8.11 7.19 28.70
CA ILE A 179 -6.67 7.02 28.91
C ILE A 179 -6.33 5.95 29.97
N VAL A 180 -7.17 5.82 31.01
CA VAL A 180 -7.00 4.79 32.04
C VAL A 180 -7.22 3.39 31.47
N LYS A 181 -8.27 3.21 30.66
CA LYS A 181 -8.54 1.93 29.96
C LYS A 181 -7.42 1.61 28.99
N LYS A 182 -6.88 2.59 28.25
CA LYS A 182 -5.73 2.40 27.37
C LYS A 182 -4.52 1.88 28.11
N LYS A 183 -4.11 2.56 29.19
CA LYS A 183 -2.94 2.17 29.98
C LYS A 183 -3.04 0.77 30.60
N LEU A 184 -4.26 0.33 30.91
CA LEU A 184 -4.49 -1.01 31.49
C LEU A 184 -4.66 -2.09 30.40
N ALA A 185 -5.45 -1.83 29.35
CA ALA A 185 -5.84 -2.84 28.37
C ALA A 185 -4.77 -3.07 27.29
N LEU A 186 -4.16 -2.01 26.73
CA LEU A 186 -3.25 -2.16 25.60
C LEU A 186 -2.01 -3.00 25.90
N PRO A 187 -1.31 -2.86 27.05
CA PRO A 187 -0.16 -3.71 27.35
C PRO A 187 -0.54 -5.19 27.50
N GLN A 188 -1.74 -5.46 28.02
CA GLN A 188 -2.24 -6.82 28.18
C GLN A 188 -2.64 -7.43 26.83
N LEU A 189 -3.35 -6.68 25.99
CA LEU A 189 -3.68 -7.09 24.63
C LEU A 189 -2.41 -7.33 23.78
N SER A 190 -1.41 -6.48 23.91
CA SER A 190 -0.12 -6.67 23.26
C SER A 190 0.56 -7.97 23.69
N LYS A 191 0.60 -8.28 24.99
CA LYS A 191 1.17 -9.53 25.49
C LYS A 191 0.39 -10.75 25.01
N ILE A 192 -0.93 -10.67 25.01
CA ILE A 192 -1.80 -11.76 24.51
C ILE A 192 -1.61 -11.92 22.99
N GLY A 193 -1.60 -10.83 22.22
CA GLY A 193 -1.39 -10.87 20.79
C GLY A 193 -0.05 -11.47 20.39
N LYS A 194 1.04 -11.13 21.11
CA LYS A 194 2.36 -11.74 20.89
C LYS A 194 2.37 -13.25 21.18
N ARG A 195 1.59 -13.73 22.14
CA ARG A 195 1.55 -15.13 22.54
C ARG A 195 0.55 -15.96 21.74
N CYS A 196 -0.57 -15.33 21.36
CA CYS A 196 -1.67 -15.95 20.63
C CYS A 196 -2.10 -15.04 19.45
N PRO A 197 -1.25 -14.88 18.42
CA PRO A 197 -1.49 -13.90 17.36
C PRO A 197 -2.74 -14.16 16.54
N LYS A 198 -3.25 -15.41 16.53
CA LYS A 198 -4.48 -15.79 15.81
C LYS A 198 -5.74 -15.69 16.67
N LEU A 199 -5.65 -15.20 17.91
CA LEU A 199 -6.82 -15.03 18.78
C LEU A 199 -7.66 -13.85 18.28
N LYS A 200 -8.90 -14.16 17.85
CA LYS A 200 -9.86 -13.14 17.42
C LYS A 200 -10.60 -12.58 18.62
N PHE A 201 -10.50 -11.28 18.83
CA PHE A 201 -11.40 -10.57 19.74
C PHE A 201 -12.59 -10.05 18.93
N LEU A 202 -13.81 -10.31 19.43
CA LEU A 202 -15.00 -9.62 18.95
C LEU A 202 -14.87 -8.14 19.39
N SER A 203 -14.41 -7.28 18.50
CA SER A 203 -14.60 -5.86 18.69
C SER A 203 -16.06 -5.57 18.36
N GLU A 204 -16.83 -5.08 19.33
CA GLU A 204 -18.08 -4.41 19.00
C GLU A 204 -17.75 -3.21 18.11
N LEU A 205 -17.91 -3.36 16.80
CA LEU A 205 -17.99 -2.23 15.88
C LEU A 205 -19.05 -1.31 16.45
N ASN A 206 -18.68 -0.09 16.76
CA ASN A 206 -19.55 0.88 17.36
C ASN A 206 -20.88 0.89 16.59
N LYS A 207 -21.99 0.54 17.24
CA LYS A 207 -23.33 0.46 16.62
C LYS A 207 -23.68 1.74 15.85
N PHE A 208 -23.15 2.88 16.27
CA PHE A 208 -23.28 4.16 15.59
C PHE A 208 -22.65 4.16 14.18
N TYR A 209 -21.48 3.56 14.01
CA TYR A 209 -20.79 3.48 12.72
C TYR A 209 -21.55 2.58 11.76
N VAL A 210 -21.97 1.39 12.21
CA VAL A 210 -22.76 0.45 11.41
C VAL A 210 -24.12 1.06 11.02
N THR A 211 -24.76 1.79 11.94
CA THR A 211 -26.07 2.43 11.68
C THR A 211 -25.97 3.60 10.72
N SER A 212 -24.86 4.36 10.71
CA SER A 212 -24.65 5.44 9.75
C SER A 212 -24.44 4.93 8.32
N LEU A 213 -23.69 3.83 8.15
CA LEU A 213 -23.52 3.17 6.86
C LEU A 213 -24.83 2.57 6.34
N HIS A 214 -25.65 2.01 7.22
CA HIS A 214 -26.94 1.41 6.83
C HIS A 214 -27.99 2.46 6.43
N ARG A 215 -27.90 3.70 6.92
CA ARG A 215 -28.79 4.79 6.52
C ARG A 215 -28.50 5.32 5.11
N SER A 216 -27.25 5.36 4.70
CA SER A 216 -26.86 5.80 3.35
C SER A 216 -27.26 4.81 2.25
N LEU A 217 -27.55 3.55 2.59
CA LEU A 217 -27.99 2.52 1.65
C LEU A 217 -29.52 2.47 1.47
N LYS A 218 -30.29 3.28 2.20
CA LYS A 218 -31.76 3.34 2.16
C LYS A 218 -32.31 4.68 1.65
N GLY A 219 -31.44 5.52 1.07
CA GLY A 219 -31.82 6.77 0.40
C GLY A 219 -32.06 6.60 -1.07
#